data_3330619e110e260a2ed452182f7ba03e
#
_entry.id   3330619e110e260a2ed452182f7ba03e
#
_cell.length_a   1.000
_cell.length_b   1.000
_cell.length_c   1.000
_cell.angle_alpha   90.00
_cell.angle_beta   90.00
_cell.angle_gamma   90.00
#
_symmetry.space_group_name_H-M   'P 1'
#
loop_
_entity.id
_entity.type
_entity.pdbx_description
1 polymer ?
#
loop_
_entity_poly.entity_id
_entity_poly.type
_entity_poly.pdbx_seq_one_letter_code
_entity_poly.pdbx_strand_id
1 'polypeptide(L)'
;GSVILSDYETGETLSILDGGFLTKVRTGAISGVATKYLAKENAKTLSVIGAGVQAEGLIEAILAVRDIENIHIASRTFEKAENFAQNIRNRFNIKVSVFKSADEAIDSADIVVTATNASQPVYTHSLHPGVHLNAVGSFKPDMQEIPSETMLVANKVVVESMEAALEE
;
A
#
# COMPACT_ATOMS: atom_id res chain seq x y z
N GLY A 1 -2.76 19.31 2.59
CA GLY A 1 -1.61 20.16 2.23
C GLY A 1 -1.66 20.62 0.78
N SER A 2 -0.85 21.62 0.45
CA SER A 2 -0.71 22.13 -0.92
C SER A 2 0.76 22.09 -1.33
N VAL A 3 1.01 21.81 -2.61
CA VAL A 3 2.34 21.92 -3.22
C VAL A 3 2.33 23.12 -4.14
N ILE A 4 3.31 24.00 -3.97
CA ILE A 4 3.48 25.18 -4.82
C ILE A 4 4.72 24.95 -5.68
N LEU A 5 4.55 25.03 -6.99
CA LEU A 5 5.63 25.03 -7.95
C LEU A 5 5.92 26.48 -8.36
N SER A 6 7.16 26.90 -8.21
CA SER A 6 7.61 28.22 -8.61
C SER A 6 8.75 28.13 -9.61
N ASP A 7 8.86 29.14 -10.46
CA ASP A 7 10.02 29.34 -11.32
C ASP A 7 11.27 29.57 -10.46
N TYR A 8 12.35 28.90 -10.80
CA TYR A 8 13.58 28.93 -10.00
C TYR A 8 14.31 30.30 -10.07
N GLU A 9 14.24 30.97 -11.19
CA GLU A 9 14.98 32.25 -11.41
C GLU A 9 14.18 33.45 -10.93
N THR A 10 12.86 33.47 -11.20
CA THR A 10 12.00 34.61 -10.94
C THR A 10 11.22 34.51 -9.63
N GLY A 11 11.04 33.31 -9.09
CA GLY A 11 10.16 33.07 -7.95
C GLY A 11 8.66 33.13 -8.29
N GLU A 12 8.29 33.31 -9.55
CA GLU A 12 6.89 33.32 -10.00
C GLU A 12 6.21 32.00 -9.73
N THR A 13 5.00 32.04 -9.17
CA THR A 13 4.21 30.83 -8.92
C THR A 13 3.64 30.27 -10.22
N LEU A 14 4.10 29.10 -10.63
CA LEU A 14 3.67 28.42 -11.85
C LEU A 14 2.45 27.54 -11.64
N SER A 15 2.29 26.91 -10.46
CA SER A 15 1.17 26.02 -10.15
C SER A 15 0.95 25.87 -8.65
N ILE A 16 -0.30 25.60 -8.27
CA ILE A 16 -0.69 25.19 -6.92
C ILE A 16 -1.44 23.87 -7.04
N LEU A 17 -1.00 22.84 -6.36
CA LEU A 17 -1.47 21.47 -6.48
C LEU A 17 -2.00 20.95 -5.14
N ASP A 18 -2.98 20.04 -5.19
CA ASP A 18 -3.42 19.30 -4.01
C ASP A 18 -2.34 18.31 -3.56
N GLY A 19 -1.73 18.58 -2.41
CA GLY A 19 -0.67 17.74 -1.84
C GLY A 19 -1.18 16.36 -1.38
N GLY A 20 -2.43 16.23 -0.98
CA GLY A 20 -3.04 14.96 -0.62
C GLY A 20 -3.19 14.04 -1.84
N PHE A 21 -3.69 14.59 -2.94
CA PHE A 21 -3.79 13.88 -4.20
C PHE A 21 -2.40 13.45 -4.73
N LEU A 22 -1.44 14.37 -4.73
CA LEU A 22 -0.07 14.05 -5.15
C LEU A 22 0.56 12.95 -4.30
N THR A 23 0.36 12.98 -2.98
CA THR A 23 0.87 11.92 -2.08
C THR A 23 0.25 10.57 -2.42
N LYS A 24 -1.07 10.51 -2.66
CA LYS A 24 -1.74 9.28 -3.10
C LYS A 24 -1.12 8.72 -4.39
N VAL A 25 -0.95 9.56 -5.39
CA VAL A 25 -0.44 9.14 -6.70
C VAL A 25 1.03 8.72 -6.62
N ARG A 26 1.91 9.49 -5.95
CA ARG A 26 3.34 9.17 -5.88
C ARG A 26 3.60 7.90 -5.08
N THR A 27 2.90 7.71 -3.94
CA THR A 27 3.05 6.50 -3.12
C THR A 27 2.51 5.27 -3.85
N GLY A 28 1.38 5.41 -4.54
CA GLY A 28 0.86 4.37 -5.42
C GLY A 28 1.86 3.99 -6.51
N ALA A 29 2.42 4.99 -7.20
CA ALA A 29 3.36 4.77 -8.30
C ALA A 29 4.63 4.02 -7.85
N ILE A 30 5.22 4.38 -6.70
CA ILE A 30 6.40 3.68 -6.14
C ILE A 30 6.06 2.21 -5.87
N SER A 31 4.94 1.94 -5.22
CA SER A 31 4.48 0.57 -4.94
C SER A 31 4.15 -0.20 -6.22
N GLY A 32 3.57 0.46 -7.23
CA GLY A 32 3.35 -0.13 -8.55
C GLY A 32 4.65 -0.52 -9.24
N VAL A 33 5.67 0.34 -9.20
CA VAL A 33 7.02 0.04 -9.72
C VAL A 33 7.65 -1.13 -8.97
N ALA A 34 7.64 -1.11 -7.63
CA ALA A 34 8.14 -2.22 -6.82
C ALA A 34 7.43 -3.54 -7.17
N THR A 35 6.11 -3.52 -7.26
CA THR A 35 5.30 -4.68 -7.65
C THR A 35 5.66 -5.17 -9.05
N LYS A 36 5.85 -4.27 -10.02
CA LYS A 36 6.21 -4.63 -11.40
C LYS A 36 7.50 -5.44 -11.47
N TYR A 37 8.50 -5.08 -10.68
CA TYR A 37 9.83 -5.69 -10.76
C TYR A 37 10.07 -6.82 -9.74
N LEU A 38 9.31 -6.87 -8.65
CA LEU A 38 9.58 -7.77 -7.53
C LEU A 38 8.49 -8.83 -7.29
N ALA A 39 7.23 -8.54 -7.63
CA ALA A 39 6.14 -9.51 -7.48
C ALA A 39 6.17 -10.55 -8.61
N LYS A 40 5.65 -11.74 -8.33
CA LYS A 40 5.42 -12.77 -9.35
C LYS A 40 4.56 -12.21 -10.48
N GLU A 41 4.88 -12.55 -11.74
CA GLU A 41 4.13 -12.09 -12.92
C GLU A 41 2.70 -12.63 -12.93
N ASN A 42 2.49 -13.84 -12.42
CA ASN A 42 1.19 -14.50 -12.33
C ASN A 42 0.43 -14.23 -11.03
N ALA A 43 0.79 -13.19 -10.29
CA ALA A 43 0.06 -12.77 -9.09
C ALA A 43 -1.39 -12.40 -9.43
N LYS A 44 -2.36 -12.96 -8.69
CA LYS A 44 -3.80 -12.83 -8.92
C LYS A 44 -4.57 -12.28 -7.72
N THR A 45 -4.02 -12.40 -6.53
CA THR A 45 -4.69 -11.99 -5.29
C THR A 45 -3.90 -10.88 -4.59
N LEU A 46 -4.54 -9.74 -4.44
CA LEU A 46 -4.04 -8.57 -3.72
C LEU A 46 -4.73 -8.45 -2.36
N SER A 47 -3.98 -8.45 -1.27
CA SER A 47 -4.49 -8.13 0.06
C SER A 47 -4.10 -6.71 0.46
N VAL A 48 -5.06 -5.95 0.96
CA VAL A 48 -4.89 -4.55 1.39
C VAL A 48 -5.31 -4.39 2.84
N ILE A 49 -4.34 -4.09 3.69
CA ILE A 49 -4.55 -3.84 5.11
C ILE A 49 -4.55 -2.32 5.34
N GLY A 50 -5.74 -1.81 5.60
CA GLY A 50 -6.04 -0.38 5.67
C GLY A 50 -7.06 0.04 4.61
N ALA A 51 -7.97 0.94 4.98
CA ALA A 51 -9.06 1.43 4.12
C ALA A 51 -9.02 2.97 4.05
N GLY A 52 -7.84 3.50 3.83
CA GLY A 52 -7.57 4.94 3.72
C GLY A 52 -7.37 5.42 2.29
N VAL A 53 -7.16 6.73 2.13
CA VAL A 53 -6.93 7.37 0.81
C VAL A 53 -5.71 6.79 0.10
N GLN A 54 -4.65 6.43 0.83
CA GLN A 54 -3.45 5.82 0.25
C GLN A 54 -3.75 4.44 -0.35
N ALA A 55 -4.56 3.62 0.34
CA ALA A 55 -4.92 2.28 -0.13
C ALA A 55 -5.55 2.28 -1.53
N GLU A 56 -6.35 3.28 -1.87
CA GLU A 56 -6.94 3.42 -3.20
C GLU A 56 -5.87 3.63 -4.29
N GLY A 57 -4.90 4.52 -4.05
CA GLY A 57 -3.80 4.78 -4.99
C GLY A 57 -2.89 3.56 -5.18
N LEU A 58 -2.67 2.78 -4.12
CA LEU A 58 -1.91 1.54 -4.16
C LEU A 58 -2.61 0.46 -4.98
N ILE A 59 -3.92 0.27 -4.79
CA ILE A 59 -4.74 -0.64 -5.60
C ILE A 59 -4.65 -0.25 -7.08
N GLU A 60 -4.90 1.01 -7.41
CA GLU A 60 -4.88 1.51 -8.79
C GLU A 60 -3.53 1.24 -9.48
N ALA A 61 -2.43 1.53 -8.79
CA ALA A 61 -1.09 1.32 -9.33
C ALA A 61 -0.73 -0.16 -9.50
N ILE A 62 -1.17 -1.03 -8.59
CA ILE A 62 -0.93 -2.48 -8.68
C ILE A 62 -1.77 -3.09 -9.81
N LEU A 63 -3.03 -2.70 -9.96
CA LEU A 63 -3.88 -3.11 -11.07
C LEU A 63 -3.32 -2.70 -12.44
N ALA A 64 -2.58 -1.60 -12.52
CA ALA A 64 -1.93 -1.16 -13.74
C ALA A 64 -0.74 -2.05 -14.18
N VAL A 65 -0.18 -2.85 -13.28
CA VAL A 65 1.04 -3.66 -13.53
C VAL A 65 0.84 -5.16 -13.32
N ARG A 66 -0.29 -5.59 -12.75
CA ARG A 66 -0.65 -7.02 -12.54
C ARG A 66 -2.12 -7.25 -12.85
N ASP A 67 -2.38 -8.40 -13.42
CA ASP A 67 -3.72 -8.86 -13.75
C ASP A 67 -4.37 -9.51 -12.51
N ILE A 68 -4.74 -8.65 -11.55
CA ILE A 68 -5.35 -9.06 -10.27
C ILE A 68 -6.81 -9.44 -10.50
N GLU A 69 -7.21 -10.58 -9.98
CA GLU A 69 -8.57 -11.12 -10.08
C GLU A 69 -9.37 -10.94 -8.77
N ASN A 70 -8.67 -10.94 -7.64
CA ASN A 70 -9.29 -10.83 -6.32
C ASN A 70 -8.58 -9.78 -5.48
N ILE A 71 -9.35 -8.95 -4.78
CA ILE A 71 -8.85 -8.02 -3.76
C ILE A 71 -9.44 -8.43 -2.41
N HIS A 72 -8.58 -8.60 -1.43
CA HIS A 72 -8.93 -8.83 -0.03
C HIS A 72 -8.68 -7.55 0.75
N ILE A 73 -9.64 -7.12 1.55
CA ILE A 73 -9.52 -5.90 2.34
C ILE A 73 -9.76 -6.23 3.81
N ALA A 74 -8.87 -5.76 4.67
CA ALA A 74 -9.07 -5.73 6.10
C ALA A 74 -8.72 -4.35 6.66
N SER A 75 -9.45 -3.93 7.68
CA SER A 75 -9.18 -2.68 8.40
C SER A 75 -9.65 -2.83 9.84
N ARG A 76 -9.05 -2.05 10.75
CA ARG A 76 -9.43 -2.00 12.17
C ARG A 76 -10.94 -1.81 12.37
N THR A 77 -11.59 -1.05 11.50
CA THR A 77 -13.05 -0.84 11.51
C THR A 77 -13.65 -1.57 10.32
N PHE A 78 -14.39 -2.64 10.57
CA PHE A 78 -15.00 -3.48 9.53
C PHE A 78 -15.93 -2.67 8.61
N GLU A 79 -16.77 -1.80 9.16
CA GLU A 79 -17.67 -0.94 8.37
C GLU A 79 -16.91 -0.03 7.39
N LYS A 80 -15.74 0.52 7.80
CA LYS A 80 -14.88 1.29 6.90
C LYS A 80 -14.32 0.44 5.77
N ALA A 81 -13.95 -0.81 6.08
CA ALA A 81 -13.47 -1.76 5.07
C ALA A 81 -14.57 -2.09 4.05
N GLU A 82 -15.82 -2.31 4.50
CA GLU A 82 -16.97 -2.57 3.61
C GLU A 82 -17.28 -1.37 2.70
N ASN A 83 -17.36 -0.16 3.26
CA ASN A 83 -17.60 1.05 2.47
C ASN A 83 -16.47 1.27 1.44
N PHE A 84 -15.24 1.05 1.83
CA PHE A 84 -14.08 1.14 0.94
C PHE A 84 -14.15 0.06 -0.15
N ALA A 85 -14.45 -1.18 0.21
CA ALA A 85 -14.61 -2.28 -0.73
C ALA A 85 -15.70 -2.00 -1.78
N GLN A 86 -16.82 -1.41 -1.36
CA GLN A 86 -17.89 -1.03 -2.28
C GLN A 86 -17.42 0.02 -3.32
N ASN A 87 -16.63 1.00 -2.88
CA ASN A 87 -16.05 2.00 -3.78
C ASN A 87 -15.09 1.35 -4.79
N ILE A 88 -14.24 0.41 -4.33
CA ILE A 88 -13.30 -0.32 -5.19
C ILE A 88 -14.04 -1.20 -6.21
N ARG A 89 -15.09 -1.94 -5.80
CA ARG A 89 -15.94 -2.73 -6.71
C ARG A 89 -16.52 -1.87 -7.81
N ASN A 90 -17.11 -0.71 -7.43
CA ASN A 90 -17.76 0.20 -8.38
C ASN A 90 -16.76 0.83 -9.37
N ARG A 91 -15.53 1.14 -8.91
CA ARG A 91 -14.53 1.82 -9.73
C ARG A 91 -13.81 0.87 -10.68
N PHE A 92 -13.45 -0.32 -10.25
CA PHE A 92 -12.57 -1.22 -11.00
C PHE A 92 -13.25 -2.46 -11.55
N ASN A 93 -14.52 -2.69 -11.24
CA ASN A 93 -15.29 -3.88 -11.66
C ASN A 93 -14.55 -5.20 -11.34
N ILE A 94 -13.97 -5.30 -10.15
CA ILE A 94 -13.17 -6.42 -9.68
C ILE A 94 -13.83 -7.08 -8.47
N LYS A 95 -13.53 -8.36 -8.25
CA LYS A 95 -14.01 -9.08 -7.08
C LYS A 95 -13.28 -8.59 -5.83
N VAL A 96 -14.05 -8.14 -4.82
CA VAL A 96 -13.51 -7.66 -3.54
C VAL A 96 -14.19 -8.39 -2.40
N SER A 97 -13.40 -8.97 -1.50
CA SER A 97 -13.83 -9.60 -0.26
C SER A 97 -13.32 -8.81 0.94
N VAL A 98 -14.14 -8.70 1.98
CA VAL A 98 -13.76 -8.01 3.22
C VAL A 98 -13.60 -9.04 4.32
N PHE A 99 -12.52 -8.92 5.06
CA PHE A 99 -12.16 -9.84 6.16
C PHE A 99 -12.18 -9.10 7.50
N LYS A 100 -12.43 -9.85 8.57
CA LYS A 100 -12.49 -9.29 9.92
C LYS A 100 -11.11 -9.06 10.52
N SER A 101 -10.12 -9.83 10.07
CA SER A 101 -8.72 -9.69 10.50
C SER A 101 -7.77 -9.57 9.30
N ALA A 102 -6.61 -8.95 9.56
CA ALA A 102 -5.55 -8.90 8.57
C ALA A 102 -4.97 -10.29 8.28
N ASP A 103 -4.86 -11.15 9.29
CA ASP A 103 -4.36 -12.52 9.14
C ASP A 103 -5.22 -13.32 8.15
N GLU A 104 -6.56 -13.25 8.27
CA GLU A 104 -7.46 -13.88 7.30
C GLU A 104 -7.30 -13.31 5.88
N ALA A 105 -7.10 -11.99 5.77
CA ALA A 105 -6.99 -11.32 4.47
C ALA A 105 -5.71 -11.70 3.72
N ILE A 106 -4.58 -11.93 4.43
CA ILE A 106 -3.28 -12.22 3.81
C ILE A 106 -3.06 -13.69 3.48
N ASP A 107 -3.88 -14.59 3.99
CA ASP A 107 -3.67 -16.05 3.99
C ASP A 107 -3.48 -16.65 2.58
N SER A 108 -4.12 -16.10 1.58
CA SER A 108 -4.00 -16.55 0.18
C SER A 108 -3.50 -15.45 -0.78
N ALA A 109 -2.84 -14.42 -0.26
CA ALA A 109 -2.39 -13.29 -1.06
C ALA A 109 -1.08 -13.59 -1.81
N ASP A 110 -1.00 -13.15 -3.06
CA ASP A 110 0.25 -13.07 -3.81
C ASP A 110 0.98 -11.75 -3.56
N ILE A 111 0.19 -10.70 -3.34
CA ILE A 111 0.68 -9.35 -3.03
C ILE A 111 -0.04 -8.86 -1.78
N VAL A 112 0.70 -8.34 -0.83
CA VAL A 112 0.19 -7.70 0.38
C VAL A 112 0.58 -6.23 0.38
N VAL A 113 -0.36 -5.38 0.77
CA VAL A 113 -0.13 -3.95 0.99
C VAL A 113 -0.57 -3.60 2.40
N THR A 114 0.30 -2.97 3.18
CA THR A 114 -0.10 -2.33 4.43
C THR A 114 -0.05 -0.81 4.27
N ALA A 115 -1.16 -0.15 4.58
CA ALA A 115 -1.35 1.30 4.44
C ALA A 115 -2.13 1.84 5.64
N THR A 116 -1.57 1.68 6.83
CA THR A 116 -2.17 2.05 8.10
C THR A 116 -1.32 3.09 8.84
N ASN A 117 -1.81 3.56 9.96
CA ASN A 117 -1.06 4.37 10.93
C ASN A 117 -0.85 3.59 12.24
N ALA A 118 -0.65 2.30 12.15
CA ALA A 118 -0.48 1.44 13.32
C ALA A 118 0.90 1.65 13.97
N SER A 119 0.94 1.56 15.31
CA SER A 119 2.15 1.54 16.11
C SER A 119 2.55 0.12 16.57
N GLN A 120 1.82 -0.88 16.09
CA GLN A 120 2.05 -2.31 16.34
C GLN A 120 1.73 -3.09 15.06
N PRO A 121 2.37 -4.24 14.82
CA PRO A 121 2.11 -5.07 13.67
C PRO A 121 0.62 -5.33 13.45
N VAL A 122 0.16 -5.21 12.22
CA VAL A 122 -1.26 -5.34 11.87
C VAL A 122 -1.68 -6.77 11.55
N TYR A 123 -0.71 -7.69 11.43
CA TYR A 123 -0.93 -9.12 11.27
C TYR A 123 0.10 -9.91 12.10
N THR A 124 -0.18 -11.18 12.34
CA THR A 124 0.69 -12.09 13.14
C THR A 124 1.10 -13.34 12.37
N HIS A 125 0.37 -13.72 11.33
CA HIS A 125 0.68 -14.88 10.51
C HIS A 125 1.91 -14.65 9.64
N SER A 126 2.68 -15.70 9.43
CA SER A 126 3.78 -15.67 8.46
C SER A 126 3.23 -15.57 7.04
N LEU A 127 3.84 -14.73 6.21
CA LEU A 127 3.52 -14.67 4.79
C LEU A 127 4.02 -15.93 4.07
N HIS A 128 3.27 -16.38 3.07
CA HIS A 128 3.67 -17.51 2.25
C HIS A 128 4.94 -17.20 1.42
N PRO A 129 5.77 -18.20 1.13
CA PRO A 129 6.94 -18.01 0.27
C PRO A 129 6.57 -17.41 -1.09
N GLY A 130 7.27 -16.35 -1.45
CA GLY A 130 7.11 -15.65 -2.73
C GLY A 130 5.99 -14.60 -2.75
N VAL A 131 5.41 -14.27 -1.60
CA VAL A 131 4.56 -13.08 -1.45
C VAL A 131 5.40 -11.82 -1.62
N HIS A 132 4.87 -10.84 -2.32
CA HIS A 132 5.41 -9.49 -2.41
C HIS A 132 4.69 -8.59 -1.42
N LEU A 133 5.43 -7.89 -0.57
CA LEU A 133 4.88 -6.97 0.43
C LEU A 133 5.29 -5.52 0.13
N ASN A 134 4.31 -4.64 0.02
CA ASN A 134 4.49 -3.18 0.04
C ASN A 134 4.04 -2.64 1.41
N ALA A 135 4.98 -2.30 2.27
CA ALA A 135 4.71 -1.67 3.57
C ALA A 135 4.90 -0.15 3.42
N VAL A 136 3.80 0.60 3.45
CA VAL A 136 3.83 2.04 3.10
C VAL A 136 3.22 2.96 4.17
N GLY A 137 2.73 2.41 5.27
CA GLY A 137 2.04 3.20 6.28
C GLY A 137 2.95 3.77 7.36
N SER A 138 4.03 3.08 7.70
CA SER A 138 5.01 3.58 8.68
C SER A 138 5.85 4.69 8.05
N PHE A 139 5.87 5.86 8.68
CA PHE A 139 6.66 7.02 8.28
C PHE A 139 7.19 7.80 9.49
N LYS A 140 7.21 7.19 10.66
CA LYS A 140 7.73 7.72 11.92
C LYS A 140 8.31 6.58 12.75
N PRO A 141 9.29 6.86 13.63
CA PRO A 141 9.93 5.85 14.47
C PRO A 141 9.00 5.12 15.45
N ASP A 142 7.83 5.69 15.77
CA ASP A 142 6.82 5.12 16.66
C ASP A 142 5.73 4.31 15.94
N MET A 143 5.89 4.10 14.64
CA MET A 143 4.95 3.35 13.80
C MET A 143 5.55 2.01 13.38
N GLN A 144 4.69 0.99 13.39
CA GLN A 144 5.08 -0.35 12.92
C GLN A 144 3.86 -1.07 12.34
N GLU A 145 3.91 -1.42 11.07
CA GLU A 145 2.83 -2.16 10.41
C GLU A 145 3.10 -3.65 10.30
N ILE A 146 4.36 -4.03 10.14
CA ILE A 146 4.75 -5.41 9.87
C ILE A 146 5.53 -6.02 11.05
N PRO A 147 5.38 -7.33 11.30
CA PRO A 147 6.19 -8.03 12.28
C PRO A 147 7.68 -7.98 11.91
N SER A 148 8.55 -7.84 12.90
CA SER A 148 10.01 -7.87 12.69
C SER A 148 10.46 -9.18 12.03
N GLU A 149 9.79 -10.28 12.34
CA GLU A 149 10.03 -11.60 11.75
C GLU A 149 9.85 -11.61 10.24
N THR A 150 8.93 -10.80 9.71
CA THR A 150 8.73 -10.66 8.26
C THR A 150 9.97 -10.10 7.56
N MET A 151 10.64 -9.14 8.20
CA MET A 151 11.90 -8.58 7.69
C MET A 151 13.04 -9.59 7.73
N LEU A 152 13.11 -10.40 8.78
CA LEU A 152 14.19 -11.40 8.96
C LEU A 152 14.12 -12.54 7.94
N VAL A 153 12.92 -12.92 7.48
CA VAL A 153 12.73 -14.01 6.50
C VAL A 153 12.63 -13.52 5.06
N ALA A 154 12.63 -12.21 4.83
CA ALA A 154 12.54 -11.65 3.50
C ALA A 154 13.81 -11.95 2.67
N ASN A 155 13.63 -12.51 1.47
CA ASN A 155 14.76 -12.73 0.55
C ASN A 155 15.39 -11.43 0.05
N LYS A 156 14.58 -10.38 -0.05
CA LYS A 156 15.01 -9.06 -0.51
C LYS A 156 14.17 -7.99 0.19
N VAL A 157 14.84 -6.99 0.72
CA VAL A 157 14.25 -5.76 1.21
C VAL A 157 14.71 -4.64 0.31
N VAL A 158 13.78 -3.84 -0.20
CA VAL A 158 14.04 -2.71 -1.07
C VAL A 158 13.43 -1.47 -0.45
N VAL A 159 14.20 -0.42 -0.35
CA VAL A 159 13.77 0.88 0.19
C VAL A 159 14.01 1.97 -0.85
N GLU A 160 13.23 3.03 -0.83
CA GLU A 160 13.38 4.14 -1.75
C GLU A 160 14.59 5.04 -1.41
N SER A 161 14.95 5.11 -0.12
CA SER A 161 16.11 5.83 0.40
C SER A 161 16.65 5.10 1.63
N MET A 162 17.94 4.79 1.63
CA MET A 162 18.58 4.19 2.80
C MET A 162 18.61 5.13 4.00
N GLU A 163 18.81 6.42 3.75
CA GLU A 163 18.81 7.44 4.80
C GLU A 163 17.47 7.52 5.49
N ALA A 164 16.37 7.66 4.74
CA ALA A 164 15.02 7.69 5.29
C ALA A 164 14.66 6.37 6.01
N ALA A 165 14.95 5.23 5.42
CA ALA A 165 14.60 3.93 6.00
C ALA A 165 15.37 3.59 7.30
N LEU A 166 16.49 4.25 7.57
CA LEU A 166 17.23 4.10 8.83
C LEU A 166 16.77 5.06 9.92
N GLU A 167 16.03 6.11 9.57
CA GLU A 167 15.43 7.08 10.49
C GLU A 167 13.99 6.69 10.91
N GLU A 168 13.29 5.92 10.09
CA GLU A 168 11.93 5.41 10.33
C GLU A 168 11.92 4.09 11.12
#